data_f7b0e919611a33fc78361805dc4ae4cc
#
_entry.id   f7b0e919611a33fc78361805dc4ae4cc
#
_cell.length_a   1.000
_cell.length_b   1.000
_cell.length_c   1.000
_cell.angle_alpha   90.00
_cell.angle_beta   90.00
_cell.angle_gamma   90.00
#
_symmetry.space_group_name_H-M   'P 1'
#
loop_
_entity.id
_entity.type
_entity.pdbx_description
1 polymer ?
#
loop_
_entity_poly.entity_id
_entity_poly.type
_entity_poly.pdbx_seq_one_letter_code
_entity_poly.pdbx_strand_id
1 'polypeptide(L)'
;MNKLLLKLAMVVTVGSLLYSTPAATQVSPTTNKAARVRIRQGPEIERVDPDFAIIKWTSDNPGGSPEHYGIVRYGTDPTKLNQMAKSPIRLNPGHSYSVFRVRMDGLKPRTTYYYTVGSTEGNGKGDGLKSAVKHFTTPR
;
A
#
# COMPACT_ATOMS: atom_id res chain seq x y z
N MET A 1 -67.76 -53.39 -42.29
CA MET A 1 -66.33 -53.63 -42.36
C MET A 1 -65.59 -52.34 -41.97
N ASN A 2 -65.29 -52.16 -40.74
CA ASN A 2 -64.58 -50.98 -40.28
C ASN A 2 -63.24 -51.40 -39.65
N LYS A 3 -62.20 -51.05 -40.34
CA LYS A 3 -60.82 -51.26 -39.84
C LYS A 3 -60.50 -50.18 -38.86
N LEU A 4 -60.41 -50.56 -37.57
CA LEU A 4 -59.97 -49.69 -36.51
C LEU A 4 -58.47 -49.57 -36.58
N LEU A 5 -57.94 -48.42 -36.98
CA LEU A 5 -56.55 -48.09 -36.97
C LEU A 5 -56.16 -47.59 -35.58
N LEU A 6 -55.52 -48.46 -34.82
CA LEU A 6 -54.93 -48.12 -33.53
C LEU A 6 -53.64 -47.28 -33.77
N LYS A 7 -53.71 -46.01 -33.54
CA LYS A 7 -52.53 -45.13 -33.52
C LYS A 7 -51.83 -45.26 -32.18
N LEU A 8 -50.69 -45.94 -32.21
CA LEU A 8 -49.79 -45.99 -31.07
C LEU A 8 -49.06 -44.66 -30.96
N ALA A 9 -49.45 -43.81 -29.99
CA ALA A 9 -48.72 -42.60 -29.66
C ALA A 9 -47.49 -42.95 -28.84
N MET A 10 -46.31 -42.82 -29.47
CA MET A 10 -45.04 -42.96 -28.80
C MET A 10 -44.72 -41.67 -28.08
N VAL A 11 -44.87 -41.66 -26.77
CA VAL A 11 -44.46 -40.54 -25.92
C VAL A 11 -42.95 -40.60 -25.74
N VAL A 12 -42.24 -39.75 -26.46
CA VAL A 12 -40.80 -39.53 -26.26
C VAL A 12 -40.68 -38.56 -25.10
N THR A 13 -40.38 -39.05 -23.89
CA THR A 13 -39.98 -38.24 -22.77
C THR A 13 -38.54 -37.78 -22.97
N VAL A 14 -38.35 -36.55 -23.45
CA VAL A 14 -37.06 -35.91 -23.46
C VAL A 14 -36.68 -35.54 -22.02
N GLY A 15 -35.85 -36.37 -21.44
CA GLY A 15 -35.25 -36.09 -20.13
C GLY A 15 -34.29 -34.90 -20.28
N SER A 16 -34.72 -33.73 -19.79
CA SER A 16 -33.85 -32.56 -19.69
C SER A 16 -32.80 -32.82 -18.60
N LEU A 17 -31.61 -33.24 -19.01
CA LEU A 17 -30.45 -33.25 -18.12
C LEU A 17 -30.08 -31.79 -17.82
N LEU A 18 -30.49 -31.33 -16.64
CA LEU A 18 -30.02 -30.07 -16.07
C LEU A 18 -28.55 -30.24 -15.70
N TYR A 19 -27.67 -29.86 -16.60
CA TYR A 19 -26.28 -29.68 -16.27
C TYR A 19 -26.18 -28.43 -15.38
N SER A 20 -26.11 -28.63 -14.07
CA SER A 20 -25.69 -27.59 -13.15
C SER A 20 -24.26 -27.26 -13.44
N THR A 21 -24.02 -26.19 -14.19
CA THR A 21 -22.69 -25.60 -14.26
C THR A 21 -22.29 -25.14 -12.85
N PRO A 22 -21.16 -25.59 -12.32
CA PRO A 22 -20.68 -25.00 -11.06
C PRO A 22 -20.51 -23.52 -11.30
N ALA A 23 -21.19 -22.70 -10.48
CA ALA A 23 -20.95 -21.27 -10.47
C ALA A 23 -19.47 -21.07 -10.19
N ALA A 24 -18.72 -20.63 -11.20
CA ALA A 24 -17.37 -20.18 -11.01
C ALA A 24 -17.43 -19.04 -10.00
N THR A 25 -17.00 -19.31 -8.77
CA THR A 25 -16.83 -18.28 -7.76
C THR A 25 -15.81 -17.33 -8.34
N GLN A 26 -16.27 -16.22 -8.92
CA GLN A 26 -15.40 -15.12 -9.26
C GLN A 26 -14.83 -14.60 -7.94
N VAL A 27 -13.61 -15.05 -7.64
CA VAL A 27 -12.78 -14.40 -6.65
C VAL A 27 -12.46 -13.04 -7.27
N SER A 28 -13.25 -12.04 -6.92
CA SER A 28 -12.90 -10.66 -7.22
C SER A 28 -11.47 -10.46 -6.72
N PRO A 29 -10.54 -9.96 -7.52
CA PRO A 29 -9.23 -9.62 -7.01
C PRO A 29 -9.46 -8.57 -5.94
N THR A 30 -9.38 -8.99 -4.68
CA THR A 30 -9.23 -8.06 -3.57
C THR A 30 -7.96 -7.31 -3.88
N THR A 31 -8.08 -6.09 -4.37
CA THR A 31 -6.98 -5.14 -4.37
C THR A 31 -6.60 -4.97 -2.92
N ASN A 32 -5.66 -5.81 -2.44
CA ASN A 32 -5.09 -5.69 -1.11
C ASN A 32 -4.42 -4.33 -1.05
N LYS A 33 -5.20 -3.34 -0.64
CA LYS A 33 -4.66 -2.05 -0.27
C LYS A 33 -3.74 -2.31 0.92
N ALA A 34 -2.52 -1.78 0.88
CA ALA A 34 -1.61 -1.89 2.01
C ALA A 34 -2.33 -1.41 3.29
N ALA A 35 -2.08 -2.10 4.40
CA ALA A 35 -2.65 -1.71 5.68
C ALA A 35 -2.28 -0.27 6.00
N ARG A 36 -3.23 0.51 6.54
CA ARG A 36 -2.99 1.91 6.89
C ARG A 36 -1.98 2.00 8.04
N VAL A 37 -0.90 2.71 7.79
CA VAL A 37 0.20 2.89 8.74
C VAL A 37 0.07 4.24 9.41
N ARG A 38 -0.70 4.29 10.51
CA ARG A 38 -0.92 5.54 11.24
C ARG A 38 0.36 5.99 11.92
N ILE A 39 0.76 7.25 11.69
CA ILE A 39 1.87 7.89 12.39
C ILE A 39 1.41 8.20 13.82
N ARG A 40 2.11 7.64 14.80
CA ARG A 40 1.86 7.85 16.24
C ARG A 40 2.62 9.05 16.79
N GLN A 41 3.87 9.22 16.30
CA GLN A 41 4.78 10.24 16.78
C GLN A 41 5.67 10.74 15.66
N GLY A 42 5.95 12.02 15.64
CA GLY A 42 6.76 12.67 14.62
C GLY A 42 5.94 13.05 13.37
N PRO A 43 6.57 13.26 12.23
CA PRO A 43 8.02 13.18 11.99
C PRO A 43 8.81 14.30 12.67
N GLU A 44 10.05 13.98 13.01
CA GLU A 44 10.99 14.90 13.64
C GLU A 44 12.37 14.78 12.99
N ILE A 45 13.17 15.83 13.11
CA ILE A 45 14.58 15.81 12.72
C ILE A 45 15.36 15.10 13.82
N GLU A 46 15.96 13.93 13.50
CA GLU A 46 16.90 13.26 14.40
C GLU A 46 18.30 13.87 14.27
N ARG A 47 18.67 14.25 13.05
CA ARG A 47 19.94 14.90 12.75
C ARG A 47 19.83 15.75 11.48
N VAL A 48 20.55 16.88 11.45
CA VAL A 48 20.75 17.68 10.25
C VAL A 48 22.19 18.17 10.18
N ASP A 49 22.80 17.97 9.03
CA ASP A 49 24.13 18.42 8.65
C ASP A 49 24.03 19.26 7.37
N PRO A 50 25.10 19.92 6.91
CA PRO A 50 25.03 20.77 5.71
C PRO A 50 24.57 20.05 4.45
N ASP A 51 24.87 18.75 4.32
CA ASP A 51 24.66 17.96 3.11
C ASP A 51 23.72 16.75 3.29
N PHE A 52 23.25 16.48 4.53
CA PHE A 52 22.28 15.42 4.79
C PHE A 52 21.37 15.73 5.99
N ALA A 53 20.27 15.01 6.07
CA ALA A 53 19.39 15.01 7.25
C ALA A 53 18.85 13.60 7.49
N ILE A 54 18.51 13.30 8.76
CA ILE A 54 17.82 12.08 9.15
C ILE A 54 16.48 12.46 9.74
N ILE A 55 15.42 11.94 9.13
CA ILE A 55 14.05 12.08 9.59
C ILE A 55 13.64 10.80 10.31
N LYS A 56 13.05 10.95 11.50
CA LYS A 56 12.56 9.85 12.31
C LYS A 56 11.08 10.01 12.62
N TRP A 57 10.33 8.92 12.60
CA TRP A 57 8.94 8.86 13.08
C TRP A 57 8.58 7.47 13.58
N THR A 58 7.56 7.41 14.41
CA THR A 58 6.98 6.15 14.89
C THR A 58 5.58 5.98 14.31
N SER A 59 5.28 4.80 13.83
CA SER A 59 3.96 4.44 13.34
C SER A 59 3.42 3.19 14.02
N ASP A 60 2.14 2.90 13.81
CA ASP A 60 1.60 1.58 14.09
C ASP A 60 2.39 0.55 13.28
N ASN A 61 2.50 -0.68 13.81
CA ASN A 61 3.04 -1.78 13.02
C ASN A 61 2.02 -2.14 11.92
N PRO A 62 2.38 -2.00 10.63
CA PRO A 62 1.43 -2.23 9.55
C PRO A 62 1.04 -3.69 9.38
N GLY A 63 1.84 -4.64 9.90
CA GLY A 63 1.68 -6.05 9.60
C GLY A 63 1.91 -6.36 8.11
N GLY A 64 1.44 -7.52 7.66
CA GLY A 64 1.58 -7.93 6.26
C GLY A 64 2.99 -8.33 5.89
N SER A 65 3.57 -7.75 4.84
CA SER A 65 4.93 -8.02 4.40
C SER A 65 5.96 -7.73 5.50
N PRO A 66 6.94 -8.61 5.72
CA PRO A 66 8.00 -8.37 6.71
C PRO A 66 8.92 -7.19 6.32
N GLU A 67 8.96 -6.82 5.04
CA GLU A 67 9.77 -5.71 4.54
C GLU A 67 8.88 -4.52 4.18
N HIS A 68 9.24 -3.36 4.71
CA HIS A 68 8.63 -2.07 4.42
C HIS A 68 9.71 -1.03 4.15
N TYR A 69 9.31 0.09 3.55
CA TYR A 69 10.16 1.26 3.36
C TYR A 69 9.53 2.48 4.05
N GLY A 70 10.36 3.19 4.82
CA GLY A 70 10.07 4.58 5.16
C GLY A 70 10.35 5.45 3.95
N ILE A 71 9.43 6.37 3.66
CA ILE A 71 9.52 7.28 2.51
C ILE A 71 9.50 8.71 3.01
N VAL A 72 10.45 9.52 2.58
CA VAL A 72 10.44 10.98 2.73
C VAL A 72 10.36 11.60 1.34
N ARG A 73 9.32 12.39 1.10
CA ARG A 73 9.23 13.24 -0.08
C ARG A 73 9.59 14.66 0.32
N TYR A 74 10.47 15.30 -0.43
CA TYR A 74 11.00 16.60 -0.05
C TYR A 74 11.34 17.49 -1.24
N GLY A 75 11.55 18.76 -0.96
CA GLY A 75 11.93 19.78 -1.91
C GLY A 75 12.09 21.13 -1.25
N THR A 76 12.53 22.12 -2.00
CA THR A 76 12.69 23.51 -1.52
C THR A 76 11.41 24.34 -1.66
N ASP A 77 10.38 23.80 -2.30
CA ASP A 77 9.06 24.39 -2.44
C ASP A 77 8.03 23.48 -1.75
N PRO A 78 7.25 23.96 -0.79
CA PRO A 78 6.28 23.14 -0.05
C PRO A 78 5.17 22.56 -0.92
N THR A 79 4.94 23.11 -2.11
CA THR A 79 3.95 22.64 -3.09
C THR A 79 4.53 21.62 -4.09
N LYS A 80 5.86 21.46 -4.12
CA LYS A 80 6.59 20.63 -5.09
C LYS A 80 7.63 19.76 -4.40
N LEU A 81 7.19 18.70 -3.75
CA LEU A 81 8.06 17.73 -3.10
C LEU A 81 8.50 16.66 -4.10
N ASN A 82 9.36 17.04 -5.04
CA ASN A 82 9.74 16.22 -6.19
C ASN A 82 10.85 15.21 -5.91
N GLN A 83 11.60 15.39 -4.81
CA GLN A 83 12.66 14.48 -4.42
C GLN A 83 12.13 13.43 -3.45
N MET A 84 12.77 12.28 -3.43
CA MET A 84 12.38 11.18 -2.55
C MET A 84 13.62 10.48 -1.99
N ALA A 85 13.60 10.26 -0.68
CA ALA A 85 14.50 9.36 0.01
C ALA A 85 13.70 8.20 0.60
N LYS A 86 14.28 7.02 0.65
CA LYS A 86 13.67 5.83 1.25
C LYS A 86 14.70 4.99 1.99
N SER A 87 14.26 4.37 3.06
CA SER A 87 15.07 3.40 3.81
C SER A 87 14.26 2.16 4.10
N PRO A 88 14.84 0.97 3.93
CA PRO A 88 14.18 -0.29 4.26
C PRO A 88 14.07 -0.45 5.77
N ILE A 89 13.00 -1.09 6.21
CA ILE A 89 12.82 -1.56 7.57
C ILE A 89 12.25 -2.97 7.53
N ARG A 90 12.77 -3.84 8.41
CA ARG A 90 12.17 -5.13 8.66
C ARG A 90 11.22 -5.02 9.84
N LEU A 91 9.96 -5.36 9.63
CA LEU A 91 8.97 -5.34 10.69
C LEU A 91 9.22 -6.47 11.69
N ASN A 92 9.04 -6.17 12.97
CA ASN A 92 8.96 -7.17 14.01
C ASN A 92 7.49 -7.41 14.34
N PRO A 93 6.92 -8.58 14.01
CA PRO A 93 5.50 -8.85 14.25
C PRO A 93 5.12 -8.86 15.73
N GLY A 94 6.10 -9.02 16.64
CA GLY A 94 5.88 -8.95 18.08
C GLY A 94 5.73 -7.54 18.65
N HIS A 95 5.98 -6.50 17.85
CA HIS A 95 5.87 -5.11 18.28
C HIS A 95 4.61 -4.45 17.73
N SER A 96 3.96 -3.64 18.55
CA SER A 96 2.76 -2.88 18.16
C SER A 96 3.08 -1.62 17.35
N TYR A 97 4.34 -1.26 17.22
CA TYR A 97 4.82 -0.06 16.53
C TYR A 97 6.11 -0.34 15.75
N SER A 98 6.39 0.55 14.82
CA SER A 98 7.63 0.57 14.04
C SER A 98 8.24 1.96 14.06
N VAL A 99 9.57 2.04 14.17
CA VAL A 99 10.31 3.30 14.12
C VAL A 99 11.02 3.38 12.77
N PHE A 100 10.66 4.38 11.99
CA PHE A 100 11.29 4.66 10.71
C PHE A 100 12.38 5.71 10.88
N ARG A 101 13.50 5.52 10.20
CA ARG A 101 14.58 6.49 10.03
C ARG A 101 14.95 6.53 8.56
N VAL A 102 14.89 7.70 7.96
CA VAL A 102 15.25 7.89 6.56
C VAL A 102 16.29 8.98 6.46
N ARG A 103 17.42 8.64 5.84
CA ARG A 103 18.47 9.58 5.53
C ARG A 103 18.22 10.19 4.17
N MET A 104 18.32 11.52 4.11
CA MET A 104 18.26 12.33 2.92
C MET A 104 19.68 12.85 2.65
N ASP A 105 20.28 12.50 1.53
CA ASP A 105 21.62 12.91 1.14
C ASP A 105 21.59 13.95 0.00
N GLY A 106 22.72 14.58 -0.25
CA GLY A 106 22.89 15.55 -1.34
C GLY A 106 22.15 16.86 -1.12
N LEU A 107 21.90 17.22 0.13
CA LEU A 107 21.30 18.50 0.48
C LEU A 107 22.31 19.64 0.27
N LYS A 108 21.80 20.84 0.10
CA LYS A 108 22.61 22.07 0.01
C LYS A 108 22.67 22.74 1.39
N PRO A 109 23.83 23.29 1.79
CA PRO A 109 23.93 24.08 3.02
C PRO A 109 23.05 25.32 2.99
N ARG A 110 22.66 25.81 4.15
CA ARG A 110 21.83 27.03 4.33
C ARG A 110 20.55 27.02 3.48
N THR A 111 19.93 25.85 3.31
CA THR A 111 18.76 25.68 2.46
C THR A 111 17.60 25.13 3.29
N THR A 112 16.42 25.74 3.13
CA THR A 112 15.19 25.24 3.74
C THR A 112 14.57 24.17 2.86
N TYR A 113 14.32 23.01 3.45
CA TYR A 113 13.64 21.89 2.83
C TYR A 113 12.30 21.63 3.50
N TYR A 114 11.29 21.40 2.70
CA TYR A 114 9.96 20.97 3.10
C TYR A 114 9.82 19.49 2.85
N TYR A 115 9.12 18.78 3.71
CA TYR A 115 9.00 17.32 3.58
C TYR A 115 7.71 16.76 4.14
N THR A 116 7.32 15.59 3.64
CA THR A 116 6.30 14.71 4.20
C THR A 116 6.88 13.32 4.34
N VAL A 117 6.33 12.53 5.27
CA VAL A 117 6.72 11.13 5.46
C VAL A 117 5.54 10.20 5.23
N GLY A 118 5.85 8.98 4.86
CA GLY A 118 4.91 7.89 4.68
C GLY A 118 5.65 6.57 4.65
N SER A 119 4.96 5.49 4.32
CA SER A 119 5.57 4.17 4.17
C SER A 119 4.95 3.38 3.04
N THR A 120 5.69 2.39 2.55
CA THR A 120 5.21 1.41 1.58
C THR A 120 5.64 0.01 2.01
N GLU A 121 4.91 -1.01 1.53
CA GLU A 121 5.40 -2.39 1.58
C GLU A 121 6.63 -2.56 0.69
N GLY A 122 7.36 -3.65 0.85
CA GLY A 122 8.56 -3.96 0.08
C GLY A 122 8.34 -3.98 -1.44
N ASN A 123 7.14 -4.30 -1.88
CA ASN A 123 6.72 -4.27 -3.29
C ASN A 123 6.38 -2.86 -3.82
N GLY A 124 6.53 -1.81 -2.99
CA GLY A 124 6.20 -0.44 -3.33
C GLY A 124 4.74 -0.03 -3.13
N LYS A 125 3.88 -0.95 -2.67
CA LYS A 125 2.47 -0.68 -2.41
C LYS A 125 2.31 0.18 -1.16
N GLY A 126 1.77 1.38 -1.30
CA GLY A 126 1.50 2.31 -0.21
C GLY A 126 0.06 2.30 0.25
N ASP A 127 -0.18 2.81 1.44
CA ASP A 127 -1.51 3.01 2.03
C ASP A 127 -2.11 4.39 1.70
N GLY A 128 -1.32 5.27 1.09
CA GLY A 128 -1.69 6.65 0.76
C GLY A 128 -1.66 7.62 1.93
N LEU A 129 -1.26 7.18 3.14
CA LEU A 129 -1.10 8.08 4.28
C LEU A 129 0.21 8.86 4.17
N LYS A 130 0.12 10.16 4.47
CA LYS A 130 1.25 11.07 4.55
C LYS A 130 1.13 11.93 5.78
N SER A 131 2.26 12.37 6.34
CA SER A 131 2.26 13.41 7.36
C SER A 131 1.83 14.76 6.77
N ALA A 132 1.52 15.72 7.64
CA ALA A 132 1.53 17.13 7.26
C ALA A 132 2.92 17.54 6.75
N VAL A 133 2.96 18.59 5.94
CA VAL A 133 4.23 19.17 5.48
C VAL A 133 4.94 19.82 6.67
N LYS A 134 6.20 19.44 6.85
CA LYS A 134 7.13 20.05 7.81
C LYS A 134 8.34 20.61 7.09
N HIS A 135 9.18 21.33 7.77
CA HIS A 135 10.40 21.92 7.20
C HIS A 135 11.56 21.90 8.18
N PHE A 136 12.76 22.01 7.64
CA PHE A 136 14.00 22.26 8.36
C PHE A 136 14.95 23.06 7.47
N THR A 137 15.98 23.65 8.09
CA THR A 137 17.03 24.36 7.35
C THR A 137 18.36 23.71 7.67
N THR A 138 19.13 23.40 6.61
CA THR A 138 20.48 22.85 6.76
C THR A 138 21.43 23.93 7.29
N PRO A 139 22.37 23.58 8.19
CA PRO A 139 23.37 24.51 8.68
C PRO A 139 24.38 24.91 7.58
N ARG A 140 25.38 25.71 7.99
CA ARG A 140 26.52 26.11 7.13
C ARG A 140 27.47 24.96 6.90
#